data_8363b2d51fb24d4200eef05e1e970a29
#
_entry.id   8363b2d51fb24d4200eef05e1e970a29
#
_cell.length_a   1.000
_cell.length_b   1.000
_cell.length_c   1.000
_cell.angle_alpha   90.00
_cell.angle_beta   90.00
_cell.angle_gamma   90.00
#
_symmetry.space_group_name_H-M   'P 1'
#
loop_
_entity.id
_entity.type
_entity.pdbx_description
1 polymer ?
#
loop_
_entity_poly.entity_id
_entity_poly.type
_entity_poly.pdbx_seq_one_letter_code
_entity_poly.pdbx_strand_id
1 'polypeptide(L)'
;VEDPSAAFIHSCNSSPFKATLGEDNPDPKKYPAYLGIETFMTNRSRRARALFGTDPEISRQDFFDYKFDKEYDPASRLIGHIDRFLQEIEPENAEQKQAMELIRSWDRKTDLENRSTAMVTLTFRPRSQTGKMRYDKDRFPRQMKEAIQMLKQRHSRIDPTWGEVNRLVRGKVDLPLAGGHDVLRAI
;
A
#
# COMPACT_ATOMS: atom_id res chain seq x y z
N VAL A 1 -24.69 6.91 -7.36
CA VAL A 1 -24.97 5.46 -7.29
C VAL A 1 -26.06 5.27 -6.27
N GLU A 2 -27.20 4.76 -6.70
CA GLU A 2 -28.34 4.40 -5.85
C GLU A 2 -28.57 2.91 -6.02
N ASP A 3 -28.80 2.20 -4.92
CA ASP A 3 -29.20 0.79 -4.90
C ASP A 3 -28.39 -0.12 -5.85
N PRO A 4 -27.04 -0.19 -5.67
CA PRO A 4 -26.22 -0.89 -6.64
C PRO A 4 -26.46 -2.40 -6.59
N SER A 5 -26.45 -3.05 -7.75
CA SER A 5 -26.62 -4.51 -7.90
C SER A 5 -25.58 -5.32 -7.09
N ALA A 6 -24.41 -4.75 -6.85
CA ALA A 6 -23.36 -5.32 -6.01
C ALA A 6 -23.62 -5.17 -4.50
N ALA A 7 -24.74 -4.57 -4.07
CA ALA A 7 -25.16 -4.36 -2.68
C ALA A 7 -24.16 -3.63 -1.78
N PHE A 8 -23.11 -2.97 -2.32
CA PHE A 8 -22.20 -2.14 -1.54
C PHE A 8 -21.70 -0.91 -2.30
N ILE A 9 -21.35 0.11 -1.55
CA ILE A 9 -20.65 1.32 -2.02
C ILE A 9 -19.46 1.54 -1.11
N HIS A 10 -18.32 1.93 -1.67
CA HIS A 10 -17.13 2.27 -0.90
C HIS A 10 -16.55 3.63 -1.32
N SER A 11 -15.89 4.28 -0.38
CA SER A 11 -15.09 5.48 -0.62
C SER A 11 -13.73 5.33 0.07
N CYS A 12 -12.69 5.16 -0.72
CA CYS A 12 -11.30 4.99 -0.25
C CYS A 12 -10.39 6.05 -0.87
N ASN A 13 -10.87 7.30 -0.97
CA ASN A 13 -10.17 8.39 -1.64
C ASN A 13 -9.77 8.02 -3.08
N SER A 14 -10.65 7.35 -3.80
CA SER A 14 -10.46 6.91 -5.18
C SER A 14 -11.58 7.41 -6.07
N SER A 15 -11.48 7.10 -7.35
CA SER A 15 -12.43 7.51 -8.37
C SER A 15 -13.89 7.22 -8.02
N PRO A 16 -14.81 8.19 -8.13
CA PRO A 16 -16.24 7.95 -8.01
C PRO A 16 -16.78 7.03 -9.12
N PHE A 17 -16.04 6.87 -10.23
CA PHE A 17 -16.36 5.93 -11.31
C PHE A 17 -16.06 4.47 -10.94
N LYS A 18 -15.65 4.21 -9.72
CA LYS A 18 -15.29 2.88 -9.19
C LYS A 18 -15.80 2.67 -7.75
N ALA A 19 -16.89 3.33 -7.39
CA ALA A 19 -17.46 3.29 -6.04
C ALA A 19 -18.17 1.98 -5.70
N THR A 20 -18.55 1.19 -6.70
CA THR A 20 -19.17 -0.15 -6.56
C THR A 20 -18.64 -1.09 -7.67
N LEU A 21 -19.14 -2.32 -7.76
CA LEU A 21 -18.88 -3.23 -8.86
C LEU A 21 -19.93 -3.07 -9.99
N GLY A 22 -19.63 -3.67 -11.15
CA GLY A 22 -20.55 -3.70 -12.28
C GLY A 22 -20.76 -2.35 -12.96
N GLU A 23 -21.93 -2.22 -13.58
CA GLU A 23 -22.31 -1.10 -14.46
C GLU A 23 -22.96 0.07 -13.70
N ASP A 24 -23.24 -0.07 -12.40
CA ASP A 24 -23.89 0.96 -11.60
C ASP A 24 -23.00 2.17 -11.28
N ASN A 25 -21.73 2.11 -11.67
CA ASN A 25 -20.83 3.24 -11.55
C ASN A 25 -21.16 4.32 -12.60
N PRO A 26 -20.99 5.62 -12.26
CA PRO A 26 -21.12 6.68 -13.25
C PRO A 26 -20.18 6.47 -14.45
N ASP A 27 -20.66 6.66 -15.66
CA ASP A 27 -19.84 6.57 -16.87
C ASP A 27 -18.91 7.80 -16.97
N PRO A 28 -17.57 7.63 -16.92
CA PRO A 28 -16.63 8.76 -16.99
C PRO A 28 -16.74 9.57 -18.29
N LYS A 29 -17.21 8.98 -19.37
CA LYS A 29 -17.38 9.66 -20.67
C LYS A 29 -18.47 10.75 -20.63
N LYS A 30 -19.39 10.68 -19.66
CA LYS A 30 -20.45 11.69 -19.46
C LYS A 30 -19.96 12.94 -18.72
N TYR A 31 -18.72 12.95 -18.27
CA TYR A 31 -18.15 14.03 -17.46
C TYR A 31 -16.96 14.66 -18.18
N PRO A 32 -17.01 15.96 -18.51
CA PRO A 32 -15.92 16.65 -19.16
C PRO A 32 -14.62 16.61 -18.35
N ALA A 33 -13.49 16.44 -19.03
CA ALA A 33 -12.17 16.31 -18.40
C ALA A 33 -11.77 17.52 -17.52
N TYR A 34 -12.30 18.72 -17.85
CA TYR A 34 -12.00 19.93 -17.08
C TYR A 34 -12.57 19.92 -15.65
N LEU A 35 -13.51 19.03 -15.34
CA LEU A 35 -14.01 18.85 -13.98
C LEU A 35 -12.95 18.24 -13.03
N GLY A 36 -11.86 17.69 -13.59
CA GLY A 36 -10.75 17.16 -12.79
C GLY A 36 -11.13 15.96 -11.92
N ILE A 37 -12.20 15.22 -12.26
CA ILE A 37 -12.66 14.07 -11.45
C ILE A 37 -11.60 12.98 -11.49
N GLU A 38 -11.22 12.48 -10.32
CA GLU A 38 -10.21 11.42 -10.22
C GLU A 38 -10.66 10.13 -10.89
N THR A 39 -9.74 9.52 -11.65
CA THR A 39 -9.98 8.26 -12.40
C THR A 39 -9.16 7.08 -11.87
N PHE A 40 -8.23 7.32 -10.95
CA PHE A 40 -7.36 6.29 -10.41
C PHE A 40 -7.99 5.54 -9.23
N MET A 41 -7.45 4.33 -8.98
CA MET A 41 -7.79 3.51 -7.82
C MET A 41 -6.64 3.52 -6.81
N THR A 42 -6.95 3.79 -5.54
CA THR A 42 -6.04 3.55 -4.42
C THR A 42 -5.91 2.05 -4.17
N ASN A 43 -4.86 1.62 -3.44
CA ASN A 43 -4.77 0.23 -2.99
C ASN A 43 -5.97 -0.14 -2.11
N ARG A 44 -6.35 0.72 -1.17
CA ARG A 44 -7.53 0.51 -0.31
C ARG A 44 -8.80 0.24 -1.11
N SER A 45 -9.03 1.01 -2.18
CA SER A 45 -10.19 0.82 -3.04
C SER A 45 -10.14 -0.52 -3.78
N ARG A 46 -8.96 -0.96 -4.25
CA ARG A 46 -8.78 -2.27 -4.89
C ARG A 46 -9.08 -3.40 -3.93
N ARG A 47 -8.48 -3.35 -2.73
CA ARG A 47 -8.70 -4.35 -1.67
C ARG A 47 -10.16 -4.38 -1.21
N ALA A 48 -10.79 -3.23 -0.97
CA ALA A 48 -12.20 -3.16 -0.61
C ALA A 48 -13.08 -3.85 -1.67
N ARG A 49 -12.86 -3.56 -2.94
CA ARG A 49 -13.63 -4.21 -4.03
C ARG A 49 -13.37 -5.71 -4.13
N ALA A 50 -12.13 -6.15 -3.92
CA ALA A 50 -11.80 -7.58 -3.94
C ALA A 50 -12.43 -8.33 -2.77
N LEU A 51 -12.40 -7.76 -1.56
CA LEU A 51 -12.91 -8.41 -0.35
C LEU A 51 -14.44 -8.37 -0.29
N PHE A 52 -15.03 -7.18 -0.31
CA PHE A 52 -16.48 -7.01 -0.24
C PHE A 52 -17.23 -7.43 -1.50
N GLY A 53 -16.58 -7.40 -2.67
CA GLY A 53 -17.22 -7.70 -3.93
C GLY A 53 -17.21 -9.16 -4.35
N THR A 54 -16.47 -10.01 -3.65
CA THR A 54 -16.39 -11.46 -3.95
C THR A 54 -17.11 -12.32 -2.90
N ASP A 55 -17.49 -11.72 -1.79
CA ASP A 55 -18.18 -12.41 -0.70
C ASP A 55 -19.69 -12.10 -0.72
N PRO A 56 -20.56 -13.09 -1.03
CA PRO A 56 -22.00 -12.88 -1.11
C PRO A 56 -22.69 -12.80 0.26
N GLU A 57 -22.03 -13.24 1.33
CA GLU A 57 -22.64 -13.35 2.69
C GLU A 57 -21.65 -12.88 3.76
N ILE A 58 -21.39 -11.58 3.83
CA ILE A 58 -20.44 -11.00 4.76
C ILE A 58 -20.93 -11.13 6.20
N SER A 59 -20.30 -11.99 6.98
CA SER A 59 -20.53 -12.06 8.42
C SER A 59 -19.96 -10.85 9.16
N ARG A 60 -20.34 -10.70 10.43
CA ARG A 60 -19.74 -9.66 11.29
C ARG A 60 -18.22 -9.82 11.41
N GLN A 61 -17.72 -11.06 11.46
CA GLN A 61 -16.29 -11.32 11.55
C GLN A 61 -15.58 -10.95 10.25
N ASP A 62 -16.12 -11.36 9.11
CA ASP A 62 -15.57 -11.01 7.78
C ASP A 62 -15.48 -9.50 7.59
N PHE A 63 -16.52 -8.77 8.02
CA PHE A 63 -16.50 -7.30 7.97
C PHE A 63 -15.33 -6.70 8.74
N PHE A 64 -15.01 -7.21 9.94
CA PHE A 64 -13.87 -6.73 10.70
C PHE A 64 -12.54 -7.15 10.08
N ASP A 65 -12.44 -8.37 9.57
CA ASP A 65 -11.24 -8.87 8.89
C ASP A 65 -10.94 -8.03 7.64
N TYR A 66 -11.96 -7.73 6.84
CA TYR A 66 -11.84 -6.87 5.67
C TYR A 66 -11.49 -5.42 6.03
N LYS A 67 -12.17 -4.86 7.05
CA LYS A 67 -11.88 -3.50 7.53
C LYS A 67 -10.43 -3.32 7.99
N PHE A 68 -9.85 -4.37 8.55
CA PHE A 68 -8.48 -4.35 9.06
C PHE A 68 -7.47 -5.05 8.14
N ASP A 69 -7.83 -5.25 6.86
CA ASP A 69 -6.92 -5.79 5.86
C ASP A 69 -5.64 -4.95 5.75
N LYS A 70 -4.50 -5.65 5.68
CA LYS A 70 -3.16 -5.08 5.72
C LYS A 70 -2.35 -5.38 4.46
N GLU A 71 -3.02 -5.80 3.39
CA GLU A 71 -2.38 -6.29 2.19
C GLU A 71 -2.40 -5.25 1.05
N TYR A 72 -1.40 -5.32 0.18
CA TYR A 72 -1.40 -4.63 -1.09
C TYR A 72 -1.90 -5.53 -2.21
N ASP A 73 -2.87 -5.02 -2.97
CA ASP A 73 -3.38 -5.66 -4.18
C ASP A 73 -2.26 -5.82 -5.22
N PRO A 74 -2.17 -6.98 -5.91
CA PRO A 74 -1.15 -7.21 -6.94
C PRO A 74 -1.14 -6.15 -8.06
N ALA A 75 -2.29 -5.58 -8.37
CA ALA A 75 -2.42 -4.51 -9.38
C ALA A 75 -2.28 -3.11 -8.79
N SER A 76 -1.83 -2.98 -7.53
CA SER A 76 -1.59 -1.66 -6.94
C SER A 76 -0.39 -0.98 -7.58
N ARG A 77 -0.42 0.36 -7.56
CA ARG A 77 0.68 1.17 -8.11
C ARG A 77 2.02 0.89 -7.44
N LEU A 78 2.01 0.61 -6.15
CA LEU A 78 3.23 0.27 -5.41
C LEU A 78 3.88 -0.99 -5.97
N ILE A 79 3.11 -2.05 -6.21
CA ILE A 79 3.63 -3.30 -6.77
C ILE A 79 4.24 -3.06 -8.16
N GLY A 80 3.55 -2.32 -9.04
CA GLY A 80 4.13 -1.96 -10.33
C GLY A 80 5.43 -1.15 -10.24
N HIS A 81 5.62 -0.33 -9.19
CA HIS A 81 6.88 0.35 -8.95
C HIS A 81 7.97 -0.58 -8.42
N ILE A 82 7.62 -1.53 -7.57
CA ILE A 82 8.55 -2.56 -7.07
C ILE A 82 9.04 -3.42 -8.23
N ASP A 83 8.12 -3.94 -9.04
CA ASP A 83 8.46 -4.81 -10.17
C ASP A 83 9.43 -4.11 -11.14
N ARG A 84 9.10 -2.87 -11.49
CA ARG A 84 9.95 -2.08 -12.36
C ARG A 84 11.32 -1.77 -11.74
N PHE A 85 11.36 -1.44 -10.45
CA PHE A 85 12.60 -1.21 -9.70
C PHE A 85 13.49 -2.45 -9.70
N LEU A 86 12.95 -3.63 -9.44
CA LEU A 86 13.68 -4.89 -9.42
C LEU A 86 14.17 -5.34 -10.81
N GLN A 87 13.54 -4.83 -11.88
CA GLN A 87 13.96 -5.09 -13.27
C GLN A 87 15.03 -4.11 -13.77
N GLU A 88 14.98 -2.84 -13.34
CA GLU A 88 15.83 -1.78 -13.90
C GLU A 88 17.07 -1.46 -13.06
N ILE A 89 17.07 -1.84 -11.77
CA ILE A 89 18.15 -1.43 -10.85
C ILE A 89 19.00 -2.64 -10.47
N GLU A 90 20.30 -2.50 -10.64
CA GLU A 90 21.29 -3.46 -10.20
C GLU A 90 21.92 -3.02 -8.86
N PRO A 91 22.16 -3.96 -7.93
CA PRO A 91 22.80 -3.65 -6.66
C PRO A 91 24.30 -3.36 -6.84
N GLU A 92 24.80 -2.29 -6.25
CA GLU A 92 26.21 -1.89 -6.30
C GLU A 92 27.10 -2.65 -5.29
N ASN A 93 26.51 -3.26 -4.28
CA ASN A 93 27.20 -3.99 -3.20
C ASN A 93 26.32 -5.04 -2.52
N ALA A 94 26.92 -5.82 -1.61
CA ALA A 94 26.23 -6.90 -0.91
C ALA A 94 25.02 -6.43 -0.05
N GLU A 95 25.10 -5.26 0.57
CA GLU A 95 24.00 -4.73 1.39
C GLU A 95 22.80 -4.35 0.53
N GLN A 96 23.02 -3.72 -0.61
CA GLN A 96 21.96 -3.41 -1.57
C GLN A 96 21.36 -4.69 -2.18
N LYS A 97 22.18 -5.71 -2.44
CA LYS A 97 21.70 -7.02 -2.87
C LYS A 97 20.77 -7.64 -1.83
N GLN A 98 21.16 -7.62 -0.57
CA GLN A 98 20.30 -8.10 0.53
C GLN A 98 19.01 -7.29 0.66
N ALA A 99 19.07 -5.97 0.53
CA ALA A 99 17.88 -5.10 0.55
C ALA A 99 16.92 -5.42 -0.62
N MET A 100 17.45 -5.66 -1.81
CA MET A 100 16.64 -6.06 -2.98
C MET A 100 16.02 -7.45 -2.80
N GLU A 101 16.70 -8.40 -2.13
CA GLU A 101 16.11 -9.69 -1.79
C GLU A 101 14.95 -9.55 -0.79
N LEU A 102 15.06 -8.66 0.23
CA LEU A 102 13.95 -8.34 1.12
C LEU A 102 12.77 -7.76 0.35
N ILE A 103 13.01 -6.83 -0.59
CA ILE A 103 11.96 -6.24 -1.43
C ILE A 103 11.32 -7.32 -2.31
N ARG A 104 12.10 -8.21 -2.92
CA ARG A 104 11.62 -9.29 -3.80
C ARG A 104 10.79 -10.33 -3.05
N SER A 105 11.20 -10.68 -1.83
CA SER A 105 10.54 -11.69 -0.99
C SER A 105 9.32 -11.17 -0.23
N TRP A 106 9.01 -9.87 -0.34
CA TRP A 106 7.88 -9.29 0.38
C TRP A 106 6.54 -9.87 -0.08
N ASP A 107 5.77 -10.38 0.87
CA ASP A 107 4.46 -11.00 0.65
C ASP A 107 3.31 -10.00 0.46
N ARG A 108 3.61 -8.70 0.34
CA ARG A 108 2.68 -7.57 0.22
C ARG A 108 1.86 -7.28 1.47
N LYS A 109 2.19 -7.88 2.61
CA LYS A 109 1.51 -7.66 3.89
C LYS A 109 2.29 -6.73 4.81
N THR A 110 1.56 -6.01 5.64
CA THR A 110 2.13 -5.08 6.63
C THR A 110 1.84 -5.58 8.07
N ASP A 111 2.03 -6.89 8.28
CA ASP A 111 1.90 -7.52 9.59
C ASP A 111 3.08 -7.16 10.51
N LEU A 112 2.85 -7.21 11.81
CA LEU A 112 3.87 -6.84 12.81
C LEU A 112 5.17 -7.62 12.64
N GLU A 113 5.09 -8.91 12.35
CA GLU A 113 6.24 -9.81 12.24
C GLU A 113 6.92 -9.79 10.88
N ASN A 114 6.38 -9.04 9.91
CA ASN A 114 6.93 -8.97 8.57
C ASN A 114 8.29 -8.25 8.56
N ARG A 115 9.32 -8.92 8.04
CA ARG A 115 10.69 -8.42 8.03
C ARG A 115 11.07 -7.64 6.76
N SER A 116 10.27 -7.72 5.72
CA SER A 116 10.49 -7.02 4.45
C SER A 116 9.79 -5.65 4.41
N THR A 117 8.70 -5.48 5.16
CA THR A 117 7.84 -4.29 5.10
C THR A 117 8.60 -3.00 5.40
N ALA A 118 9.51 -2.99 6.36
CA ALA A 118 10.29 -1.80 6.68
C ALA A 118 11.15 -1.34 5.48
N MET A 119 11.88 -2.26 4.84
CA MET A 119 12.69 -1.97 3.66
C MET A 119 11.83 -1.47 2.51
N VAL A 120 10.70 -2.12 2.23
CA VAL A 120 9.77 -1.71 1.16
C VAL A 120 9.20 -0.31 1.42
N THR A 121 8.66 -0.09 2.61
CA THR A 121 8.00 1.17 2.97
C THR A 121 8.97 2.36 2.93
N LEU A 122 10.18 2.18 3.41
CA LEU A 122 11.20 3.23 3.40
C LEU A 122 11.76 3.49 2.00
N THR A 123 11.92 2.45 1.17
CA THR A 123 12.39 2.58 -0.22
C THR A 123 11.36 3.27 -1.11
N PHE A 124 10.08 2.94 -0.95
CA PHE A 124 9.01 3.46 -1.82
C PHE A 124 8.14 4.52 -1.13
N ARG A 125 8.69 5.23 -0.14
CA ARG A 125 7.95 6.30 0.55
C ARG A 125 7.53 7.41 -0.43
N PRO A 126 6.29 7.92 -0.36
CA PRO A 126 5.84 9.02 -1.19
C PRO A 126 6.60 10.31 -0.85
N ARG A 127 6.81 11.18 -1.85
CA ARG A 127 7.49 12.47 -1.66
C ARG A 127 6.60 13.54 -1.05
N SER A 128 5.29 13.41 -1.21
CA SER A 128 4.32 14.38 -0.71
C SER A 128 3.06 13.69 -0.23
N GLN A 129 2.29 14.38 0.61
CA GLN A 129 0.99 13.92 1.11
C GLN A 129 -0.08 13.78 0.02
N THR A 130 0.14 14.32 -1.19
CA THR A 130 -0.81 14.24 -2.30
C THR A 130 -0.94 12.83 -2.93
N GLY A 131 -0.21 11.83 -2.41
CA GLY A 131 -0.39 10.42 -2.75
C GLY A 131 -0.09 10.02 -4.19
N LYS A 132 0.26 10.95 -5.09
CA LYS A 132 0.62 10.66 -6.48
C LYS A 132 2.08 10.22 -6.58
N MET A 133 2.35 8.97 -6.17
CA MET A 133 3.66 8.38 -6.36
C MET A 133 3.86 8.05 -7.84
N ARG A 134 4.84 8.71 -8.48
CA ARG A 134 5.33 8.35 -9.82
C ARG A 134 6.60 7.52 -9.67
N TYR A 135 6.81 6.61 -10.61
CA TYR A 135 8.08 5.89 -10.69
C TYR A 135 9.23 6.89 -10.94
N ASP A 136 10.31 6.71 -10.20
CA ASP A 136 11.48 7.60 -10.27
C ASP A 136 12.73 6.73 -10.06
N LYS A 137 13.43 6.47 -11.17
CA LYS A 137 14.59 5.59 -11.23
C LYS A 137 15.81 6.06 -10.44
N ASP A 138 15.89 7.36 -10.15
CA ASP A 138 17.00 7.94 -9.40
C ASP A 138 16.68 8.06 -7.91
N ARG A 139 15.39 8.28 -7.60
CA ARG A 139 14.92 8.43 -6.23
C ARG A 139 14.88 7.12 -5.45
N PHE A 140 14.31 6.05 -6.02
CA PHE A 140 14.13 4.80 -5.30
C PHE A 140 15.45 4.14 -4.88
N PRO A 141 16.51 4.07 -5.72
CA PRO A 141 17.83 3.60 -5.29
C PRO A 141 18.42 4.43 -4.15
N ARG A 142 18.28 5.76 -4.21
CA ARG A 142 18.71 6.65 -3.14
C ARG A 142 17.93 6.39 -1.84
N GLN A 143 16.61 6.28 -1.92
CA GLN A 143 15.77 5.97 -0.75
C GLN A 143 16.10 4.59 -0.17
N MET A 144 16.44 3.59 -0.99
CA MET A 144 16.91 2.28 -0.52
C MET A 144 18.24 2.41 0.26
N LYS A 145 19.21 3.17 -0.24
CA LYS A 145 20.47 3.45 0.47
C LYS A 145 20.21 4.14 1.82
N GLU A 146 19.33 5.14 1.84
CA GLU A 146 18.91 5.82 3.08
C GLU A 146 18.19 4.87 4.04
N ALA A 147 17.35 3.97 3.53
CA ALA A 147 16.65 2.95 4.34
C ALA A 147 17.64 1.98 4.99
N ILE A 148 18.62 1.46 4.24
CA ILE A 148 19.68 0.60 4.75
C ILE A 148 20.42 1.28 5.91
N GLN A 149 20.86 2.51 5.72
CA GLN A 149 21.59 3.27 6.75
C GLN A 149 20.73 3.50 8.00
N MET A 150 19.48 3.94 7.82
CA MET A 150 18.56 4.21 8.92
C MET A 150 18.25 2.94 9.73
N LEU A 151 17.97 1.83 9.05
CA LEU A 151 17.64 0.56 9.73
C LEU A 151 18.86 0.01 10.48
N LYS A 152 20.05 0.05 9.91
CA LYS A 152 21.28 -0.34 10.59
C LYS A 152 21.57 0.55 11.80
N GLN A 153 21.41 1.85 11.69
CA GLN A 153 21.66 2.78 12.78
C GLN A 153 20.69 2.58 13.96
N ARG A 154 19.42 2.28 13.68
CA ARG A 154 18.37 2.20 14.71
C ARG A 154 18.16 0.78 15.26
N HIS A 155 18.37 -0.23 14.44
CA HIS A 155 18.05 -1.63 14.74
C HIS A 155 19.24 -2.58 14.61
N SER A 156 20.45 -2.09 14.23
CA SER A 156 21.66 -2.88 13.98
C SER A 156 21.53 -3.93 12.88
N ARG A 157 20.44 -3.88 12.09
CA ARG A 157 20.10 -4.81 11.00
C ARG A 157 19.21 -4.12 9.97
N ILE A 158 19.10 -4.68 8.75
CA ILE A 158 18.25 -4.11 7.68
C ILE A 158 16.88 -4.77 7.57
N ASP A 159 16.63 -5.83 8.34
CA ASP A 159 15.41 -6.63 8.35
C ASP A 159 14.74 -6.69 9.74
N PRO A 160 14.60 -5.57 10.48
CA PRO A 160 13.78 -5.60 11.69
C PRO A 160 12.35 -5.96 11.33
N THR A 161 11.57 -6.49 12.28
CA THR A 161 10.14 -6.70 12.07
C THR A 161 9.42 -5.37 11.90
N TRP A 162 8.29 -5.37 11.19
CA TRP A 162 7.53 -4.13 11.01
C TRP A 162 7.09 -3.51 12.34
N GLY A 163 6.73 -4.34 13.33
CA GLY A 163 6.37 -3.88 14.67
C GLY A 163 7.50 -3.25 15.47
N GLU A 164 8.78 -3.56 15.16
CA GLU A 164 9.92 -2.85 15.74
C GLU A 164 10.10 -1.44 15.15
N VAL A 165 9.69 -1.23 13.89
CA VAL A 165 9.88 0.03 13.16
C VAL A 165 8.66 0.93 13.26
N ASN A 166 7.47 0.38 13.05
CA ASN A 166 6.21 1.13 13.03
C ASN A 166 5.55 1.12 14.39
N ARG A 167 5.76 2.18 15.15
CA ARG A 167 5.34 2.27 16.55
C ARG A 167 4.54 3.53 16.81
N LEU A 168 3.47 3.39 17.60
CA LEU A 168 2.77 4.52 18.21
C LEU A 168 3.47 4.89 19.51
N VAL A 169 4.22 5.98 19.49
CA VAL A 169 4.88 6.51 20.69
C VAL A 169 4.18 7.81 21.09
N ARG A 170 3.46 7.77 22.24
CA ARG A 170 2.75 8.95 22.75
C ARG A 170 2.75 8.97 24.28
N GLY A 171 3.50 9.86 24.86
CA GLY A 171 3.68 9.90 26.32
C GLY A 171 4.32 8.62 26.84
N LYS A 172 3.60 7.88 27.68
CA LYS A 172 4.04 6.58 28.22
C LYS A 172 3.62 5.38 27.36
N VAL A 173 2.86 5.61 26.28
CA VAL A 173 2.40 4.56 25.38
C VAL A 173 3.46 4.33 24.31
N ASP A 174 3.86 3.09 24.14
CA ASP A 174 4.73 2.63 23.06
C ASP A 174 4.25 1.27 22.57
N LEU A 175 3.49 1.27 21.45
CA LEU A 175 2.81 0.09 20.91
C LEU A 175 3.24 -0.17 19.48
N PRO A 176 3.50 -1.43 19.09
CA PRO A 176 3.72 -1.78 17.69
C PRO A 176 2.41 -1.63 16.91
N LEU A 177 2.49 -1.11 15.70
CA LEU A 177 1.35 -0.95 14.80
C LEU A 177 1.53 -1.75 13.53
N ALA A 178 0.58 -2.63 13.24
CA ALA A 178 0.43 -3.25 11.91
C ALA A 178 -0.31 -2.29 10.98
N GLY A 179 -0.18 -2.50 9.68
CA GLY A 179 -0.75 -1.62 8.66
C GLY A 179 0.27 -0.63 8.12
N GLY A 180 -0.17 0.27 7.27
CA GLY A 180 0.73 1.22 6.60
C GLY A 180 0.00 2.15 5.64
N HIS A 181 0.77 2.84 4.81
CA HIS A 181 0.23 3.76 3.82
C HIS A 181 -0.61 3.02 2.76
N ASP A 182 -1.83 3.50 2.52
CA ASP A 182 -2.75 3.00 1.48
C ASP A 182 -3.20 1.53 1.63
N VAL A 183 -3.13 0.94 2.82
CA VAL A 183 -3.85 -0.30 3.16
C VAL A 183 -5.16 0.04 3.88
N LEU A 184 -6.13 -0.89 3.93
CA LEU A 184 -7.42 -0.65 4.58
C LEU A 184 -7.24 -0.30 6.06
N ARG A 185 -6.38 -1.03 6.75
CA ARG A 185 -5.86 -0.62 8.05
C ARG A 185 -4.81 0.47 7.90
N ALA A 186 -5.24 1.65 7.49
CA ALA A 186 -4.40 2.84 7.51
C ALA A 186 -4.18 3.32 8.95
N ILE A 187 -2.96 3.83 9.20
CA ILE A 187 -2.54 4.38 10.49
C ILE A 187 -2.28 5.86 10.33
#